data_556fc287ed2b1d727607b25ac656bbbc
#
_entry.id   556fc287ed2b1d727607b25ac656bbbc
#
_cell.length_a   1.000
_cell.length_b   1.000
_cell.length_c   1.000
_cell.angle_alpha   90.00
_cell.angle_beta   90.00
_cell.angle_gamma   90.00
#
_symmetry.space_group_name_H-M   'P 1'
#
loop_
_entity.id
_entity.type
_entity.pdbx_description
1 polymer ?
#
loop_
_entity_poly.entity_id
_entity_poly.type
_entity_poly.pdbx_seq_one_letter_code
_entity_poly.pdbx_strand_id
1 'polypeptide(L)'
;MTLFAPLAPNINHCDTVFRGSASAVAILAAWSVVRVRMLAEGLAGRIVIRRNSMSYERPMAAGFTATAHAPHATEWARLRAALARGRPGRVRVNAVLECQGARTGELEGEFVVLPDGGDAA
;
A
#
# COMPACT_ATOMS: atom_id res chain seq x y z
N MET A 1 -0.75 2.38 9.18
CA MET A 1 -1.71 1.23 9.03
C MET A 1 -0.92 -0.06 9.01
N THR A 2 -1.25 -0.95 9.90
CA THR A 2 -0.58 -2.25 10.00
C THR A 2 -1.58 -3.36 9.76
N LEU A 3 -1.23 -4.29 8.86
CA LEU A 3 -2.00 -5.49 8.60
C LEU A 3 -1.18 -6.71 9.02
N PHE A 4 -1.85 -7.68 9.60
CA PHE A 4 -1.25 -8.96 9.97
C PHE A 4 -1.76 -10.06 9.06
N ALA A 5 -0.86 -10.96 8.65
CA ALA A 5 -1.23 -12.14 7.89
C ALA A 5 -0.58 -13.37 8.54
N PRO A 6 -1.38 -14.41 8.82
CA PRO A 6 -0.85 -15.64 9.37
C PRO A 6 -0.06 -16.44 8.33
N LEU A 7 0.84 -17.30 8.81
CA LEU A 7 1.64 -18.14 7.93
C LEU A 7 0.79 -19.16 7.17
N ALA A 8 -0.07 -19.87 7.88
CA ALA A 8 -0.72 -21.08 7.35
C ALA A 8 -1.39 -20.92 5.99
N PRO A 9 -2.22 -19.90 5.72
CA PRO A 9 -2.84 -19.75 4.40
C PRO A 9 -1.91 -19.13 3.35
N ASN A 10 -0.69 -18.73 3.71
CA ASN A 10 0.19 -17.96 2.85
C ASN A 10 1.55 -18.63 2.61
N ILE A 11 1.67 -19.91 2.92
CA ILE A 11 2.94 -20.62 2.77
C ILE A 11 3.16 -21.12 1.34
N ASN A 12 4.45 -21.27 0.98
CA ASN A 12 4.87 -21.96 -0.23
C ASN A 12 5.39 -23.36 0.12
N HIS A 13 5.95 -24.06 -0.88
CA HIS A 13 6.48 -25.42 -0.69
C HIS A 13 7.69 -25.50 0.27
N CYS A 14 8.27 -24.38 0.66
CA CYS A 14 9.37 -24.32 1.62
C CYS A 14 8.91 -23.93 3.02
N ASP A 15 7.60 -23.96 3.28
CA ASP A 15 7.00 -23.56 4.56
C ASP A 15 7.30 -22.11 4.95
N THR A 16 7.50 -21.26 3.97
CA THR A 16 7.66 -19.82 4.16
C THR A 16 6.55 -19.07 3.42
N VAL A 17 6.40 -17.78 3.73
CA VAL A 17 5.38 -16.97 3.10
C VAL A 17 5.65 -16.84 1.60
N PHE A 18 4.65 -17.12 0.78
CA PHE A 18 4.71 -16.93 -0.64
C PHE A 18 4.86 -15.43 -0.95
N ARG A 19 5.77 -15.08 -1.87
CA ARG A 19 6.03 -13.67 -2.22
C ARG A 19 4.80 -12.95 -2.71
N GLY A 20 3.93 -13.62 -3.45
CA GLY A 20 2.67 -13.04 -3.90
C GLY A 20 1.77 -12.63 -2.75
N SER A 21 1.70 -13.44 -1.68
CA SER A 21 0.93 -13.10 -0.48
C SER A 21 1.54 -11.92 0.25
N ALA A 22 2.86 -11.87 0.37
CA ALA A 22 3.56 -10.77 1.02
C ALA A 22 3.32 -9.46 0.27
N SER A 23 3.43 -9.50 -1.06
CA SER A 23 3.17 -8.35 -1.92
C SER A 23 1.72 -7.87 -1.80
N ALA A 24 0.76 -8.81 -1.83
CA ALA A 24 -0.66 -8.46 -1.74
C ALA A 24 -0.99 -7.77 -0.41
N VAL A 25 -0.47 -8.27 0.70
CA VAL A 25 -0.73 -7.68 2.02
C VAL A 25 -0.07 -6.31 2.13
N ALA A 26 1.16 -6.15 1.62
CA ALA A 26 1.86 -4.87 1.63
C ALA A 26 1.12 -3.82 0.78
N ILE A 27 0.64 -4.21 -0.42
CA ILE A 27 -0.13 -3.33 -1.28
C ILE A 27 -1.44 -2.92 -0.61
N LEU A 28 -2.12 -3.87 0.03
CA LEU A 28 -3.37 -3.59 0.74
C LEU A 28 -3.15 -2.60 1.89
N ALA A 29 -2.06 -2.77 2.65
CA ALA A 29 -1.73 -1.85 3.73
C ALA A 29 -1.50 -0.43 3.18
N ALA A 30 -0.73 -0.30 2.12
CA ALA A 30 -0.44 0.99 1.50
C ALA A 30 -1.70 1.62 0.90
N TRP A 31 -2.51 0.84 0.19
CA TRP A 31 -3.79 1.30 -0.36
C TRP A 31 -4.71 1.81 0.75
N SER A 32 -4.75 1.07 1.85
CA SER A 32 -5.63 1.41 2.98
C SER A 32 -5.26 2.75 3.60
N VAL A 33 -3.97 3.08 3.69
CA VAL A 33 -3.52 4.39 4.18
C VAL A 33 -4.12 5.51 3.35
N VAL A 34 -4.06 5.37 2.02
CA VAL A 34 -4.62 6.37 1.11
C VAL A 34 -6.14 6.46 1.27
N ARG A 35 -6.79 5.30 1.31
CA ARG A 35 -8.26 5.24 1.38
C ARG A 35 -8.80 5.84 2.68
N VAL A 36 -8.22 5.46 3.81
CA VAL A 36 -8.65 5.95 5.12
C VAL A 36 -8.49 7.46 5.21
N ARG A 37 -7.37 7.97 4.71
CA ARG A 37 -7.12 9.41 4.75
C ARG A 37 -8.06 10.17 3.84
N MET A 38 -8.35 9.63 2.65
CA MET A 38 -9.33 10.24 1.76
C MET A 38 -10.72 10.32 2.41
N LEU A 39 -11.14 9.23 3.04
CA LEU A 39 -12.42 9.20 3.75
C LEU A 39 -12.46 10.23 4.88
N ALA A 40 -11.38 10.33 5.66
CA ALA A 40 -11.30 11.27 6.76
C ALA A 40 -11.36 12.73 6.30
N GLU A 41 -10.86 13.01 5.11
CA GLU A 41 -10.84 14.37 4.55
C GLU A 41 -11.99 14.65 3.59
N GLY A 42 -12.89 13.69 3.41
CA GLY A 42 -14.03 13.87 2.51
C GLY A 42 -13.65 13.92 1.04
N LEU A 43 -12.52 13.35 0.67
CA LEU A 43 -12.08 13.31 -0.72
C LEU A 43 -12.70 12.13 -1.44
N ALA A 44 -13.18 12.35 -2.65
CA ALA A 44 -13.75 11.32 -3.50
C ALA A 44 -12.82 11.01 -4.66
N GLY A 45 -12.80 9.73 -5.07
CA GLY A 45 -11.97 9.29 -6.18
C GLY A 45 -11.68 7.81 -6.10
N ARG A 46 -11.17 7.28 -7.20
CA ARG A 46 -10.80 5.87 -7.31
C ARG A 46 -9.29 5.74 -7.19
N ILE A 47 -8.85 4.89 -6.28
CA ILE A 47 -7.43 4.65 -6.02
C ILE A 47 -6.96 3.48 -6.86
N VAL A 48 -5.94 3.67 -7.68
CA VAL A 48 -5.31 2.60 -8.44
C VAL A 48 -3.81 2.60 -8.18
N ILE A 49 -3.22 1.40 -8.16
CA ILE A 49 -1.78 1.28 -8.07
C ILE A 49 -1.21 1.41 -9.48
N ARG A 50 -0.26 2.32 -9.65
CA ARG A 50 0.38 2.55 -10.94
C ARG A 50 1.68 1.78 -11.06
N ARG A 51 2.47 1.80 -9.99
CA ARG A 51 3.75 1.10 -9.92
C ARG A 51 3.95 0.57 -8.53
N ASN A 52 4.64 -0.55 -8.44
CA ASN A 52 5.12 -1.03 -7.16
C ASN A 52 6.47 -1.70 -7.35
N SER A 53 7.28 -1.63 -6.32
CA SER A 53 8.56 -2.32 -6.25
C SER A 53 8.65 -3.00 -4.90
N MET A 54 8.96 -4.30 -4.91
CA MET A 54 9.11 -5.08 -3.70
C MET A 54 10.55 -5.48 -3.51
N SER A 55 11.04 -5.28 -2.29
CA SER A 55 12.32 -5.80 -1.86
C SER A 55 12.07 -6.94 -0.89
N TYR A 56 12.54 -8.14 -1.23
CA TYR A 56 12.41 -9.32 -0.38
C TYR A 56 13.78 -9.61 0.23
N GLU A 57 13.93 -9.32 1.51
CA GLU A 57 15.22 -9.38 2.19
C GLU A 57 15.44 -10.69 2.92
N ARG A 58 14.37 -11.27 3.46
CA ARG A 58 14.42 -12.50 4.22
C ARG A 58 13.15 -13.32 4.01
N PRO A 59 13.23 -14.66 4.02
CA PRO A 59 12.04 -15.49 4.05
C PRO A 59 11.30 -15.32 5.38
N MET A 60 9.98 -15.48 5.35
CA MET A 60 9.14 -15.37 6.53
C MET A 60 8.58 -16.75 6.85
N ALA A 61 8.91 -17.27 8.03
CA ALA A 61 8.49 -18.60 8.48
C ALA A 61 7.43 -18.54 9.57
N ALA A 62 6.78 -17.41 9.74
CA ALA A 62 5.72 -17.21 10.72
C ALA A 62 4.74 -16.19 10.18
N GLY A 63 3.68 -15.87 10.94
CA GLY A 63 2.81 -14.76 10.61
C GLY A 63 3.60 -13.46 10.49
N PHE A 64 3.17 -12.56 9.63
CA PHE A 64 3.89 -11.33 9.36
C PHE A 64 2.98 -10.11 9.38
N THR A 65 3.57 -8.94 9.53
CA THR A 65 2.86 -7.67 9.46
C THR A 65 3.38 -6.85 8.29
N ALA A 66 2.47 -6.05 7.72
CA ALA A 66 2.82 -5.02 6.75
C ALA A 66 2.36 -3.68 7.33
N THR A 67 3.30 -2.79 7.57
CA THR A 67 3.02 -1.48 8.14
C THR A 67 3.29 -0.43 7.08
N ALA A 68 2.23 0.25 6.65
CA ALA A 68 2.33 1.34 5.69
C ALA A 68 2.46 2.66 6.44
N HIS A 69 3.36 3.49 5.95
CA HIS A 69 3.60 4.81 6.54
C HIS A 69 2.79 5.86 5.80
N ALA A 70 2.45 6.94 6.51
CA ALA A 70 1.74 8.05 5.91
C ALA A 70 2.55 8.63 4.75
N PRO A 71 1.89 9.05 3.66
CA PRO A 71 2.60 9.70 2.56
C PRO A 71 3.19 11.02 3.01
N HIS A 72 4.19 11.49 2.29
CA HIS A 72 4.82 12.76 2.56
C HIS A 72 3.78 13.89 2.48
N ALA A 73 3.83 14.83 3.43
CA ALA A 73 2.83 15.90 3.52
C ALA A 73 2.74 16.73 2.23
N THR A 74 3.87 16.98 1.60
CA THR A 74 3.92 17.74 0.33
C THR A 74 3.22 16.98 -0.80
N GLU A 75 3.46 15.67 -0.89
CA GLU A 75 2.80 14.86 -1.91
C GLU A 75 1.29 14.79 -1.68
N TRP A 76 0.88 14.67 -0.43
CA TRP A 76 -0.54 14.63 -0.11
C TRP A 76 -1.23 15.94 -0.46
N ALA A 77 -0.58 17.07 -0.17
CA ALA A 77 -1.12 18.39 -0.52
C ALA A 77 -1.27 18.54 -2.04
N ARG A 78 -0.32 18.04 -2.81
CA ARG A 78 -0.42 18.05 -4.27
C ARG A 78 -1.55 17.18 -4.78
N LEU A 79 -1.76 16.02 -4.17
CA LEU A 79 -2.87 15.13 -4.50
C LEU A 79 -4.20 15.83 -4.28
N ARG A 80 -4.37 16.47 -3.10
CA ARG A 80 -5.60 17.21 -2.81
C ARG A 80 -5.85 18.33 -3.81
N ALA A 81 -4.80 19.08 -4.13
CA ALA A 81 -4.91 20.17 -5.10
C ALA A 81 -5.30 19.67 -6.48
N ALA A 82 -4.72 18.55 -6.92
CA ALA A 82 -5.05 17.95 -8.21
C ALA A 82 -6.51 17.51 -8.26
N LEU A 83 -6.99 16.83 -7.22
CA LEU A 83 -8.38 16.38 -7.14
C LEU A 83 -9.35 17.57 -7.13
N ALA A 84 -9.00 18.66 -6.44
CA ALA A 84 -9.82 19.87 -6.42
C ALA A 84 -9.96 20.49 -7.80
N ARG A 85 -9.01 20.22 -8.69
CA ARG A 85 -9.06 20.71 -10.09
C ARG A 85 -9.63 19.69 -11.05
N GLY A 86 -10.16 18.58 -10.55
CA GLY A 86 -10.68 17.51 -11.39
C GLY A 86 -9.59 16.73 -12.12
N ARG A 87 -8.38 16.71 -11.60
CA ARG A 87 -7.24 16.02 -12.20
C ARG A 87 -6.78 14.85 -11.35
N PRO A 88 -6.17 13.80 -11.97
CA PRO A 88 -5.58 12.72 -11.21
C PRO A 88 -4.46 13.21 -10.28
N GLY A 89 -4.44 12.69 -9.06
CA GLY A 89 -3.38 12.97 -8.10
C GLY A 89 -2.52 11.74 -7.87
N ARG A 90 -1.25 11.93 -7.60
CA ARG A 90 -0.29 10.85 -7.34
C ARG A 90 0.27 10.94 -5.94
N VAL A 91 0.53 9.78 -5.35
CA VAL A 91 1.12 9.71 -4.02
C VAL A 91 1.93 8.42 -3.90
N ARG A 92 3.07 8.49 -3.22
CA ARG A 92 3.89 7.32 -2.93
C ARG A 92 3.68 6.92 -1.48
N VAL A 93 3.49 5.62 -1.27
CA VAL A 93 3.34 5.04 0.05
C VAL A 93 4.22 3.81 0.15
N ASN A 94 4.99 3.74 1.22
CA ASN A 94 5.85 2.59 1.48
C ASN A 94 5.25 1.75 2.59
N ALA A 95 5.45 0.43 2.51
CA ALA A 95 5.05 -0.49 3.56
C ALA A 95 6.21 -1.41 3.90
N VAL A 96 6.45 -1.59 5.19
CA VAL A 96 7.52 -2.46 5.69
C VAL A 96 6.93 -3.77 6.14
N LEU A 97 7.54 -4.86 5.71
CA LEU A 97 7.17 -6.22 6.14
C LEU A 97 8.06 -6.63 7.29
N GLU A 98 7.43 -7.17 8.33
CA GLU A 98 8.12 -7.65 9.52
C GLU A 98 7.60 -9.03 9.92
N CYS A 99 8.51 -9.88 10.36
CA CYS A 99 8.19 -11.21 10.84
C CYS A 99 9.07 -11.48 12.06
N GLN A 100 8.47 -11.90 13.16
CA GLN A 100 9.18 -12.22 14.41
C GLN A 100 10.10 -11.08 14.86
N GLY A 101 9.63 -9.83 14.74
CA GLY A 101 10.37 -8.66 15.18
C GLY A 101 11.50 -8.20 14.26
N ALA A 102 11.66 -8.84 13.09
CA ALA A 102 12.71 -8.49 12.14
C ALA A 102 12.10 -8.02 10.82
N ARG A 103 12.72 -7.02 10.23
CA ARG A 103 12.33 -6.54 8.90
C ARG A 103 12.68 -7.63 7.86
N THR A 104 11.71 -7.93 7.00
CA THR A 104 11.86 -8.96 5.98
C THR A 104 11.71 -8.43 4.56
N GLY A 105 11.19 -7.23 4.39
CA GLY A 105 11.05 -6.63 3.08
C GLY A 105 10.38 -5.27 3.13
N GLU A 106 10.25 -4.66 1.96
CA GLU A 106 9.62 -3.36 1.82
C GLU A 106 8.93 -3.24 0.47
N LEU A 107 7.76 -2.61 0.48
CA LEU A 107 7.05 -2.18 -0.72
C LEU A 107 7.26 -0.68 -0.92
N GLU A 108 7.57 -0.30 -2.14
CA GLU A 108 7.46 1.08 -2.59
C GLU A 108 6.33 1.14 -3.60
N GLY A 109 5.22 1.80 -3.24
CA GLY A 109 4.04 1.87 -4.09
C GLY A 109 3.75 3.28 -4.57
N GLU A 110 3.44 3.43 -5.86
CA GLU A 110 2.94 4.68 -6.41
C GLU A 110 1.46 4.49 -6.75
N PHE A 111 0.62 5.30 -6.12
CA PHE A 111 -0.82 5.26 -6.31
C PHE A 111 -1.28 6.50 -7.06
N VAL A 112 -2.29 6.33 -7.89
CA VAL A 112 -2.96 7.42 -8.58
C VAL A 112 -4.41 7.41 -8.13
N VAL A 113 -4.91 8.58 -7.74
CA VAL A 113 -6.31 8.76 -7.42
C VAL A 113 -6.96 9.46 -8.60
N LEU A 114 -7.96 8.79 -9.20
CA LEU A 114 -8.72 9.33 -10.31
C LEU A 114 -9.94 10.04 -9.77
N PRO A 115 -10.20 11.30 -10.19
CA PRO A 115 -11.36 12.01 -9.67
C PRO A 115 -12.66 11.37 -10.13
N ASP A 116 -13.69 11.44 -9.27
CA ASP A 116 -15.01 10.95 -9.61
C ASP A 116 -15.59 11.75 -10.77
N GLY A 117 -16.19 11.04 -11.73
CA GLY A 117 -16.76 11.65 -12.92
C GLY A 117 -15.77 12.00 -14.00
N GLY A 118 -14.47 12.04 -13.67
CA GLY A 118 -13.44 12.33 -14.65
C GLY A 118 -12.98 11.11 -15.44
N ASP A 119 -13.36 9.95 -15.00
CA ASP A 119 -13.00 8.68 -15.58
C ASP A 119 -13.99 8.20 -16.63
N ALA A 120 -15.04 8.95 -16.84
CA ALA A 120 -16.09 8.59 -17.78
C ALA A 120 -15.58 8.49 -19.21
N ALA A 121 -14.43 9.01 -19.39
CA ALA A 121 -13.77 8.91 -20.69
C ALA A 121 -13.24 7.50 -20.90
#